data_8f922caf4ed858d740baa8af19b1179e
#
_entry.id   8f922caf4ed858d740baa8af19b1179e
#
_cell.length_a   1.000
_cell.length_b   1.000
_cell.length_c   1.000
_cell.angle_alpha   90.00
_cell.angle_beta   90.00
_cell.angle_gamma   90.00
#
_symmetry.space_group_name_H-M   'P 1'
#
loop_
_entity.id
_entity.type
_entity.pdbx_description
1 polymer ?
#
loop_
_entity_poly.entity_id
_entity_poly.type
_entity_poly.pdbx_seq_one_letter_code
_entity_poly.pdbx_strand_id
1 'polypeptide(L)'
;MKLINMFVLIQFAMLLLLGYVNAQSTKSVQAKVANGLLEGITETSGVKSFKGVPFAKPPVGDLRWKAPQPAESWSGVKKADQFAKSPMQARIFGDMMFRSDGTSEDCLYLNVWTPAKTMKEKMPVLVYFYGGGYVAGDGSEGRYDGEAMAKTGIVSLTVNYRLGVFGFMAHPELSKETSYKGSGNYGLLDQYAALKWVRENIAAFGGDPNRVTIAGESAGSISVSAQMASPLSKHLIAGAIGESGAMIKPTLAPLPLAEAEKNGLAFAEKVQAGSVVALRAIPAADLLKAASGQNGFRTAATIDGYFLPKTVDEIFAAGEQAKVPLLAGWNSAETPYQGFMRAEPPTPEGYAKRVKQDFPEQAEQVLKLYPGNTTAEVVKSATALASDRFIAYSTWKWLDLHAKSSAKPTYRYIFSKSKPPMTKEFANATTGLAGGVTKATDQKAAAPAPAQPVSEGAPHAFEIEYAMGNLDKNPVYAWAAEDHQISKTMLTFFSNFIKTGNPNGGGLPRWAPIGGSEQASFMNIGLKTAAEKATDLERYRFLDQLYSK
;
A
#
# COMPACT_ATOMS: atom_id res chain seq x y z
N MET A 1 65.77 -6.18 -20.66
CA MET A 1 65.09 -6.95 -19.57
C MET A 1 64.77 -6.16 -18.31
N LYS A 2 65.55 -5.17 -17.87
CA LYS A 2 65.24 -4.41 -16.63
C LYS A 2 64.08 -3.39 -16.75
N LEU A 3 63.79 -2.84 -17.94
CA LEU A 3 62.65 -1.90 -18.13
C LEU A 3 61.28 -2.58 -18.23
N ILE A 4 61.21 -3.82 -18.70
CA ILE A 4 59.93 -4.56 -18.82
C ILE A 4 59.41 -4.99 -17.46
N ASN A 5 60.29 -5.35 -16.51
CA ASN A 5 59.88 -5.74 -15.15
C ASN A 5 59.40 -4.55 -14.32
N MET A 6 59.81 -3.32 -14.61
CA MET A 6 59.35 -2.13 -13.90
C MET A 6 57.96 -1.70 -14.33
N PHE A 7 57.58 -1.90 -15.61
CA PHE A 7 56.23 -1.62 -16.10
C PHE A 7 55.18 -2.63 -15.57
N VAL A 8 55.55 -3.89 -15.44
CA VAL A 8 54.67 -4.94 -14.90
C VAL A 8 54.45 -4.73 -13.39
N LEU A 9 55.46 -4.31 -12.63
CA LEU A 9 55.32 -3.98 -11.21
C LEU A 9 54.46 -2.74 -10.96
N ILE A 10 54.52 -1.72 -11.83
CA ILE A 10 53.70 -0.51 -11.73
C ILE A 10 52.22 -0.82 -12.08
N GLN A 11 51.96 -1.69 -13.09
CA GLN A 11 50.59 -2.12 -13.38
C GLN A 11 49.99 -3.00 -12.29
N PHE A 12 50.78 -3.86 -11.64
CA PHE A 12 50.30 -4.64 -10.48
C PHE A 12 50.05 -3.78 -9.24
N ALA A 13 50.83 -2.74 -9.00
CA ALA A 13 50.60 -1.78 -7.92
C ALA A 13 49.39 -0.87 -8.21
N MET A 14 49.13 -0.49 -9.48
CA MET A 14 47.90 0.24 -9.84
C MET A 14 46.64 -0.63 -9.78
N LEU A 15 46.74 -1.91 -10.08
CA LEU A 15 45.59 -2.86 -9.91
C LEU A 15 45.29 -3.16 -8.45
N LEU A 16 46.29 -3.10 -7.54
CA LEU A 16 46.10 -3.22 -6.09
C LEU A 16 45.55 -1.95 -5.46
N LEU A 17 45.79 -0.76 -6.03
CA LEU A 17 45.24 0.52 -5.56
C LEU A 17 43.81 0.77 -6.06
N LEU A 18 43.38 0.17 -7.19
CA LEU A 18 41.97 0.22 -7.66
C LEU A 18 41.06 -0.78 -6.94
N GLY A 19 41.59 -1.71 -6.16
CA GLY A 19 40.83 -2.67 -5.33
C GLY A 19 40.40 -2.14 -3.96
N TYR A 20 40.85 -0.97 -3.53
CA TYR A 20 40.26 -0.26 -2.38
C TYR A 20 39.04 0.56 -2.84
N VAL A 21 38.05 -0.09 -3.41
CA VAL A 21 36.67 0.40 -3.27
C VAL A 21 36.44 0.49 -1.77
N ASN A 22 36.31 1.70 -1.25
CA ASN A 22 35.85 1.99 0.09
C ASN A 22 34.53 1.25 0.31
N ALA A 23 34.57 0.01 0.74
CA ALA A 23 33.49 -0.56 1.52
C ALA A 23 33.43 0.30 2.78
N GLN A 24 32.68 1.40 2.74
CA GLN A 24 32.30 2.15 3.92
C GLN A 24 31.71 1.10 4.86
N SER A 25 32.44 0.71 5.88
CA SER A 25 31.99 -0.25 6.89
C SER A 25 30.75 0.37 7.52
N THR A 26 29.58 -0.13 7.15
CA THR A 26 28.33 0.25 7.82
C THR A 26 28.48 -0.08 9.29
N LYS A 27 28.44 0.95 10.14
CA LYS A 27 28.56 0.75 11.60
C LYS A 27 27.37 -0.03 12.09
N SER A 28 27.59 -1.16 12.76
CA SER A 28 26.53 -1.89 13.42
C SER A 28 25.93 -1.05 14.55
N VAL A 29 24.63 -1.23 14.77
CA VAL A 29 23.87 -0.57 15.85
C VAL A 29 22.94 -1.58 16.49
N GLN A 30 22.79 -1.52 17.81
CA GLN A 30 21.96 -2.49 18.54
C GLN A 30 20.73 -1.83 19.15
N ALA A 31 19.63 -2.59 19.22
CA ALA A 31 18.40 -2.23 19.90
C ALA A 31 17.88 -3.40 20.75
N LYS A 32 17.52 -3.15 21.99
CA LYS A 32 16.96 -4.15 22.91
C LYS A 32 15.44 -4.10 22.83
N VAL A 33 14.83 -5.12 22.25
CA VAL A 33 13.38 -5.34 22.22
C VAL A 33 12.95 -6.39 23.25
N ALA A 34 11.66 -6.55 23.48
CA ALA A 34 11.13 -7.49 24.46
C ALA A 34 11.63 -8.93 24.23
N ASN A 35 11.80 -9.35 22.98
CA ASN A 35 12.19 -10.72 22.61
C ASN A 35 13.72 -10.95 22.60
N GLY A 36 14.57 -9.93 22.63
CA GLY A 36 16.02 -10.08 22.58
C GLY A 36 16.78 -8.85 22.08
N LEU A 37 18.04 -9.04 21.72
CA LEU A 37 18.90 -8.00 21.18
C LEU A 37 18.96 -8.10 19.66
N LEU A 38 18.69 -6.98 18.97
CA LEU A 38 18.78 -6.85 17.51
C LEU A 38 20.06 -6.10 17.15
N GLU A 39 20.66 -6.45 16.01
CA GLU A 39 21.75 -5.70 15.42
C GLU A 39 21.38 -5.31 13.98
N GLY A 40 21.19 -4.01 13.77
CA GLY A 40 20.98 -3.37 12.49
C GLY A 40 22.22 -2.62 12.02
N ILE A 41 22.04 -1.73 11.06
CA ILE A 41 23.11 -0.93 10.45
C ILE A 41 22.81 0.56 10.54
N THR A 42 23.87 1.36 10.51
CA THR A 42 23.77 2.80 10.29
C THR A 42 24.00 3.06 8.81
N GLU A 43 22.97 3.59 8.13
CA GLU A 43 23.03 3.98 6.73
C GLU A 43 23.99 5.15 6.51
N THR A 44 24.41 5.38 5.28
CA THR A 44 25.32 6.50 4.93
C THR A 44 24.76 7.87 5.31
N SER A 45 23.46 8.01 5.38
CA SER A 45 22.74 9.22 5.82
C SER A 45 22.78 9.45 7.34
N GLY A 46 23.27 8.48 8.12
CA GLY A 46 23.20 8.49 9.59
C GLY A 46 21.89 7.93 10.16
N VAL A 47 20.90 7.62 9.34
CA VAL A 47 19.69 6.89 9.75
C VAL A 47 20.08 5.47 10.12
N LYS A 48 19.53 4.96 11.22
CA LYS A 48 19.71 3.55 11.61
C LYS A 48 18.59 2.72 11.04
N SER A 49 18.91 1.57 10.46
CA SER A 49 17.91 0.64 9.91
C SER A 49 18.02 -0.75 10.54
N PHE A 50 16.87 -1.34 10.80
CA PHE A 50 16.71 -2.71 11.27
C PHE A 50 15.72 -3.39 10.34
N LYS A 51 16.20 -4.36 9.53
CA LYS A 51 15.44 -5.05 8.49
C LYS A 51 15.23 -6.51 8.88
N GLY A 52 14.05 -7.06 8.59
CA GLY A 52 13.73 -8.45 8.95
C GLY A 52 13.56 -8.68 10.44
N VAL A 53 12.93 -7.76 11.14
CA VAL A 53 12.62 -7.87 12.59
C VAL A 53 11.37 -8.72 12.77
N PRO A 54 11.43 -9.89 13.45
CA PRO A 54 10.25 -10.72 13.66
C PRO A 54 9.29 -10.08 14.66
N PHE A 55 8.01 -9.97 14.32
CA PHE A 55 6.97 -9.48 15.22
C PHE A 55 5.98 -10.56 15.67
N ALA A 56 5.97 -11.71 15.01
CA ALA A 56 5.16 -12.86 15.36
C ALA A 56 5.88 -14.18 15.03
N LYS A 57 5.38 -15.32 15.55
CA LYS A 57 5.85 -16.65 15.16
C LYS A 57 5.57 -16.90 13.67
N PRO A 58 6.43 -17.67 12.97
CA PRO A 58 6.16 -18.11 11.62
C PRO A 58 4.80 -18.83 11.52
N PRO A 59 3.89 -18.39 10.64
CA PRO A 59 2.56 -18.97 10.49
C PRO A 59 2.57 -20.23 9.60
N VAL A 60 3.38 -21.21 9.94
CA VAL A 60 3.64 -22.43 9.17
C VAL A 60 3.00 -23.65 9.83
N GLY A 61 2.76 -24.71 9.06
CA GLY A 61 2.20 -25.96 9.57
C GLY A 61 0.87 -25.76 10.28
N ASP A 62 0.79 -26.15 11.55
CA ASP A 62 -0.42 -26.01 12.38
C ASP A 62 -0.81 -24.55 12.67
N LEU A 63 0.11 -23.59 12.48
CA LEU A 63 -0.16 -22.16 12.60
C LEU A 63 -0.66 -21.52 11.30
N ARG A 64 -0.66 -22.25 10.17
CA ARG A 64 -1.32 -21.78 8.95
C ARG A 64 -2.81 -21.56 9.25
N TRP A 65 -3.34 -20.38 8.87
CA TRP A 65 -4.72 -19.95 9.17
C TRP A 65 -5.06 -19.91 10.67
N LYS A 66 -4.09 -19.53 11.49
CA LYS A 66 -4.33 -19.10 12.88
C LYS A 66 -3.98 -17.62 13.03
N ALA A 67 -4.58 -16.97 14.03
CA ALA A 67 -4.17 -15.63 14.45
C ALA A 67 -2.67 -15.63 14.77
N PRO A 68 -1.92 -14.54 14.45
CA PRO A 68 -0.50 -14.45 14.73
C PRO A 68 -0.22 -14.67 16.21
N GLN A 69 0.80 -15.49 16.50
CA GLN A 69 1.26 -15.77 17.86
C GLN A 69 2.46 -14.89 18.19
N PRO A 70 2.69 -14.52 19.46
CA PRO A 70 3.85 -13.73 19.86
C PRO A 70 5.16 -14.33 19.35
N ALA A 71 6.07 -13.47 18.88
CA ALA A 71 7.39 -13.92 18.45
C ALA A 71 8.15 -14.58 19.61
N GLU A 72 8.96 -15.60 19.30
CA GLU A 72 9.81 -16.25 20.30
C GLU A 72 10.95 -15.33 20.74
N SER A 73 11.33 -15.47 22.00
CA SER A 73 12.53 -14.81 22.51
C SER A 73 13.79 -15.56 22.06
N TRP A 74 14.87 -14.82 21.88
CA TRP A 74 16.16 -15.38 21.46
C TRP A 74 17.28 -14.97 22.41
N SER A 75 18.30 -15.81 22.51
CA SER A 75 19.55 -15.51 23.19
C SER A 75 20.56 -14.90 22.22
N GLY A 76 21.51 -14.11 22.75
CA GLY A 76 22.52 -13.45 21.94
C GLY A 76 21.97 -12.33 21.06
N VAL A 77 22.65 -12.02 19.98
CA VAL A 77 22.35 -10.92 19.06
C VAL A 77 21.76 -11.48 17.77
N LYS A 78 20.54 -11.09 17.43
CA LYS A 78 19.91 -11.40 16.12
C LYS A 78 20.24 -10.31 15.11
N LYS A 79 20.82 -10.71 13.98
CA LYS A 79 21.04 -9.80 12.84
C LYS A 79 19.70 -9.32 12.26
N ALA A 80 19.62 -8.03 12.00
CA ALA A 80 18.48 -7.32 11.44
C ALA A 80 18.97 -6.32 10.37
N ASP A 81 19.79 -6.78 9.46
CA ASP A 81 20.46 -6.00 8.42
C ASP A 81 19.98 -6.35 7.00
N GLN A 82 19.13 -7.35 6.85
CA GLN A 82 18.56 -7.80 5.58
C GLN A 82 17.05 -7.92 5.67
N PHE A 83 16.36 -7.66 4.55
CA PHE A 83 14.94 -7.91 4.45
C PHE A 83 14.63 -9.40 4.58
N ALA A 84 13.58 -9.74 5.32
CA ALA A 84 13.06 -11.09 5.35
C ALA A 84 12.38 -11.45 4.01
N LYS A 85 12.08 -12.72 3.81
CA LYS A 85 11.33 -13.18 2.63
C LYS A 85 9.95 -12.55 2.57
N SER A 86 9.48 -12.28 1.36
CA SER A 86 8.13 -11.78 1.13
C SER A 86 7.08 -12.84 1.45
N PRO A 87 5.84 -12.44 1.76
CA PRO A 87 4.72 -13.37 1.92
C PRO A 87 4.51 -14.21 0.66
N MET A 88 3.97 -15.43 0.83
CA MET A 88 3.60 -16.32 -0.28
C MET A 88 2.66 -15.59 -1.25
N GLN A 89 3.09 -15.41 -2.47
CA GLN A 89 2.39 -14.69 -3.54
C GLN A 89 2.84 -15.13 -4.92
N ALA A 90 1.93 -15.05 -5.91
CA ALA A 90 2.28 -15.16 -7.31
C ALA A 90 2.73 -13.78 -7.85
N ARG A 91 3.63 -13.77 -8.83
CA ARG A 91 4.11 -12.53 -9.46
C ARG A 91 3.09 -11.99 -10.47
N ILE A 92 1.90 -11.60 -9.96
CA ILE A 92 0.79 -11.09 -10.79
C ILE A 92 0.99 -9.63 -11.21
N PHE A 93 1.69 -8.84 -10.39
CA PHE A 93 2.12 -7.49 -10.72
C PHE A 93 3.61 -7.54 -11.05
N GLY A 94 3.93 -7.71 -12.35
CA GLY A 94 5.30 -7.79 -12.84
C GLY A 94 6.11 -6.49 -12.67
N ASP A 95 5.43 -5.42 -12.30
CA ASP A 95 5.94 -4.08 -12.09
C ASP A 95 6.38 -3.80 -10.64
N MET A 96 6.11 -4.69 -9.68
CA MET A 96 6.64 -4.57 -8.31
C MET A 96 8.11 -5.00 -8.24
N MET A 97 8.93 -4.22 -7.52
CA MET A 97 10.38 -4.42 -7.38
C MET A 97 10.77 -4.67 -5.92
N PHE A 98 10.76 -5.94 -5.52
CA PHE A 98 11.15 -6.34 -4.16
C PHE A 98 12.65 -6.50 -4.00
N ARG A 99 13.17 -6.14 -2.83
CA ARG A 99 14.57 -6.31 -2.41
C ARG A 99 14.76 -7.53 -1.51
N SER A 100 13.69 -8.23 -1.17
CA SER A 100 13.69 -9.49 -0.43
C SER A 100 14.08 -10.67 -1.32
N ASP A 101 14.61 -11.74 -0.70
CA ASP A 101 15.04 -12.95 -1.40
C ASP A 101 13.93 -14.03 -1.37
N GLY A 102 13.06 -13.99 -2.38
CA GLY A 102 12.00 -14.97 -2.58
C GLY A 102 10.82 -14.87 -1.62
N THR A 103 9.94 -15.86 -1.67
CA THR A 103 8.68 -15.93 -0.89
C THR A 103 8.72 -17.02 0.18
N SER A 104 7.97 -16.84 1.28
CA SER A 104 7.83 -17.83 2.36
C SER A 104 6.51 -17.64 3.10
N GLU A 105 5.99 -18.69 3.72
CA GLU A 105 4.97 -18.54 4.77
C GLU A 105 5.57 -17.94 6.05
N ASP A 106 6.86 -18.19 6.34
CA ASP A 106 7.61 -17.47 7.37
C ASP A 106 7.93 -16.06 6.87
N CYS A 107 6.96 -15.14 7.05
CA CYS A 107 6.97 -13.81 6.49
C CYS A 107 6.59 -12.69 7.47
N LEU A 108 6.28 -13.00 8.74
CA LEU A 108 5.80 -12.01 9.71
C LEU A 108 6.94 -11.20 10.31
N TYR A 109 7.49 -10.34 9.47
CA TYR A 109 8.62 -9.45 9.77
C TYR A 109 8.28 -8.01 9.42
N LEU A 110 8.90 -7.07 10.14
CA LEU A 110 8.84 -5.65 9.87
C LEU A 110 10.23 -5.06 9.70
N ASN A 111 10.30 -3.86 9.16
CA ASN A 111 11.53 -3.10 8.99
C ASN A 111 11.37 -1.76 9.70
N VAL A 112 12.44 -1.27 10.34
CA VAL A 112 12.45 -0.01 11.10
C VAL A 112 13.58 0.88 10.62
N TRP A 113 13.28 2.15 10.34
CA TRP A 113 14.25 3.22 10.10
C TRP A 113 14.07 4.30 11.16
N THR A 114 15.14 4.65 11.85
CA THR A 114 15.11 5.66 12.90
C THR A 114 16.27 6.64 12.81
N PRO A 115 16.01 7.96 12.88
CA PRO A 115 17.04 8.98 13.00
C PRO A 115 17.47 9.20 14.44
N ALA A 116 16.83 8.54 15.42
CA ALA A 116 17.02 8.76 16.85
C ALA A 116 18.47 8.54 17.27
N LYS A 117 19.03 9.49 18.02
CA LYS A 117 20.35 9.38 18.64
C LYS A 117 20.27 8.56 19.93
N THR A 118 19.16 8.68 20.65
CA THR A 118 18.88 8.01 21.92
C THR A 118 17.46 7.44 21.96
N MET A 119 17.21 6.47 22.82
CA MET A 119 15.87 5.91 23.08
C MET A 119 14.90 6.88 23.79
N LYS A 120 15.38 8.05 24.26
CA LYS A 120 14.57 9.00 25.05
C LYS A 120 13.84 10.05 24.20
N GLU A 121 14.02 10.05 22.88
CA GLU A 121 13.57 11.15 22.01
C GLU A 121 12.06 11.19 21.78
N LYS A 122 11.34 10.09 21.95
CA LYS A 122 9.87 9.99 21.80
C LYS A 122 9.38 10.59 20.48
N MET A 123 10.00 10.17 19.38
CA MET A 123 9.66 10.63 18.02
C MET A 123 8.30 10.08 17.58
N PRO A 124 7.56 10.79 16.70
CA PRO A 124 6.39 10.23 16.05
C PRO A 124 6.76 9.01 15.21
N VAL A 125 5.81 8.10 15.05
CA VAL A 125 6.01 6.81 14.40
C VAL A 125 5.07 6.71 13.20
N LEU A 126 5.60 6.25 12.07
CA LEU A 126 4.85 5.86 10.88
C LEU A 126 4.90 4.34 10.73
N VAL A 127 3.74 3.69 10.62
CA VAL A 127 3.62 2.29 10.23
C VAL A 127 2.95 2.21 8.87
N TYR A 128 3.68 1.77 7.85
CA TYR A 128 3.22 1.71 6.47
C TYR A 128 2.80 0.29 6.07
N PHE A 129 1.57 0.14 5.56
CA PHE A 129 1.05 -1.07 4.97
C PHE A 129 1.07 -0.95 3.45
N TYR A 130 1.76 -1.87 2.77
CA TYR A 130 1.84 -1.86 1.32
C TYR A 130 0.53 -2.28 0.65
N GLY A 131 0.37 -1.90 -0.63
CA GLY A 131 -0.74 -2.29 -1.49
C GLY A 131 -0.54 -3.62 -2.21
N GLY A 132 -1.33 -3.84 -3.28
CA GLY A 132 -1.28 -5.05 -4.10
C GLY A 132 -2.50 -5.96 -3.95
N GLY A 133 -3.69 -5.40 -3.64
CA GLY A 133 -4.98 -6.10 -3.67
C GLY A 133 -5.11 -7.25 -2.68
N TYR A 134 -4.32 -7.29 -1.62
CA TYR A 134 -4.18 -8.40 -0.68
C TYR A 134 -3.65 -9.70 -1.29
N VAL A 135 -3.13 -9.67 -2.51
CA VAL A 135 -2.62 -10.86 -3.22
C VAL A 135 -1.14 -10.76 -3.58
N ALA A 136 -0.58 -9.56 -3.53
CA ALA A 136 0.86 -9.28 -3.73
C ALA A 136 1.31 -8.14 -2.82
N GLY A 137 2.63 -7.95 -2.72
CA GLY A 137 3.27 -6.86 -1.98
C GLY A 137 4.34 -7.35 -1.00
N ASP A 138 5.24 -6.43 -0.65
CA ASP A 138 6.34 -6.69 0.29
C ASP A 138 6.87 -5.37 0.86
N GLY A 139 7.09 -5.32 2.15
CA GLY A 139 7.66 -4.16 2.85
C GLY A 139 9.12 -3.83 2.47
N SER A 140 9.76 -4.63 1.61
CA SER A 140 11.11 -4.38 1.11
C SER A 140 11.15 -3.48 -0.13
N GLU A 141 10.01 -3.19 -0.78
CA GLU A 141 10.00 -2.42 -2.02
C GLU A 141 10.57 -1.02 -1.83
N GLY A 142 11.39 -0.56 -2.81
CA GLY A 142 12.11 0.71 -2.73
C GLY A 142 11.22 1.93 -2.55
N ARG A 143 10.00 1.89 -3.09
CA ARG A 143 9.00 2.97 -2.96
C ARG A 143 8.60 3.24 -1.51
N TYR A 144 8.55 2.20 -0.67
CA TYR A 144 8.17 2.27 0.75
C TYR A 144 9.36 2.46 1.70
N ASP A 145 10.59 2.56 1.20
CA ASP A 145 11.78 2.69 2.04
C ASP A 145 11.63 3.83 3.03
N GLY A 146 11.86 3.53 4.31
CA GLY A 146 11.60 4.48 5.39
C GLY A 146 12.70 5.51 5.61
N GLU A 147 13.83 5.45 4.91
CA GLU A 147 14.99 6.30 5.17
C GLU A 147 14.70 7.80 4.95
N ALA A 148 14.05 8.15 3.84
CA ALA A 148 13.73 9.55 3.54
C ALA A 148 12.72 10.13 4.55
N MET A 149 11.70 9.35 4.92
CA MET A 149 10.76 9.73 5.98
C MET A 149 11.47 9.87 7.34
N ALA A 150 12.39 8.97 7.66
CA ALA A 150 13.15 9.04 8.90
C ALA A 150 14.00 10.31 8.98
N LYS A 151 14.61 10.78 7.89
CA LYS A 151 15.34 12.06 7.85
C LYS A 151 14.48 13.26 8.25
N THR A 152 13.15 13.16 8.17
CA THR A 152 12.25 14.22 8.65
C THR A 152 12.01 14.21 10.16
N GLY A 153 12.61 13.28 10.93
CA GLY A 153 12.44 13.15 12.37
C GLY A 153 11.30 12.23 12.80
N ILE A 154 11.04 11.19 12.04
CA ILE A 154 9.98 10.19 12.25
C ILE A 154 10.64 8.80 12.33
N VAL A 155 10.19 7.93 13.23
CA VAL A 155 10.53 6.50 13.16
C VAL A 155 9.58 5.84 12.17
N SER A 156 10.12 5.37 11.04
CA SER A 156 9.33 4.81 9.93
C SER A 156 9.44 3.29 9.89
N LEU A 157 8.32 2.61 9.69
CA LEU A 157 8.25 1.16 9.60
C LEU A 157 7.48 0.71 8.35
N THR A 158 7.90 -0.44 7.78
CA THR A 158 7.10 -1.23 6.83
C THR A 158 6.80 -2.60 7.43
N VAL A 159 5.64 -3.18 7.12
CA VAL A 159 5.15 -4.41 7.75
C VAL A 159 4.76 -5.42 6.68
N ASN A 160 5.28 -6.64 6.78
CA ASN A 160 4.79 -7.78 6.01
C ASN A 160 3.55 -8.38 6.69
N TYR A 161 2.58 -8.84 5.89
CA TYR A 161 1.38 -9.52 6.36
C TYR A 161 0.97 -10.59 5.35
N ARG A 162 0.29 -11.65 5.82
CA ARG A 162 -0.13 -12.76 4.95
C ARG A 162 -1.11 -12.30 3.87
N LEU A 163 -0.94 -12.87 2.68
CA LEU A 163 -1.66 -12.51 1.46
C LEU A 163 -2.48 -13.68 0.90
N GLY A 164 -3.40 -13.36 0.00
CA GLY A 164 -4.16 -14.34 -0.76
C GLY A 164 -4.83 -15.38 0.14
N VAL A 165 -4.80 -16.63 -0.28
CA VAL A 165 -5.37 -17.76 0.46
C VAL A 165 -4.74 -17.93 1.85
N PHE A 166 -3.48 -17.56 2.05
CA PHE A 166 -2.78 -17.68 3.34
C PHE A 166 -3.25 -16.64 4.35
N GLY A 167 -3.66 -15.45 3.88
CA GLY A 167 -4.08 -14.33 4.72
C GLY A 167 -5.59 -14.18 4.88
N PHE A 168 -6.40 -14.74 3.96
CA PHE A 168 -7.82 -14.39 3.87
C PHE A 168 -8.76 -15.59 3.68
N MET A 169 -8.31 -16.81 3.89
CA MET A 169 -9.17 -17.98 3.80
C MET A 169 -10.08 -18.11 5.01
N ALA A 170 -11.41 -18.06 4.79
CA ALA A 170 -12.40 -18.45 5.77
C ALA A 170 -12.87 -19.89 5.50
N HIS A 171 -13.15 -20.64 6.55
CA HIS A 171 -13.66 -22.01 6.45
C HIS A 171 -14.43 -22.39 7.72
N PRO A 172 -15.54 -23.17 7.68
CA PRO A 172 -16.31 -23.51 8.86
C PRO A 172 -15.51 -24.22 9.96
N GLU A 173 -14.55 -25.08 9.58
CA GLU A 173 -13.66 -25.74 10.57
C GLU A 173 -12.69 -24.74 11.20
N LEU A 174 -12.14 -23.78 10.43
CA LEU A 174 -11.30 -22.69 10.96
C LEU A 174 -12.07 -21.82 11.94
N SER A 175 -13.32 -21.47 11.62
CA SER A 175 -14.18 -20.70 12.50
C SER A 175 -14.48 -21.45 13.80
N LYS A 176 -14.63 -22.80 13.75
CA LYS A 176 -14.80 -23.63 14.95
C LYS A 176 -13.57 -23.67 15.86
N GLU A 177 -12.36 -23.52 15.29
CA GLU A 177 -11.10 -23.49 16.06
C GLU A 177 -10.96 -22.22 16.92
N THR A 178 -11.69 -21.14 16.61
CA THR A 178 -11.58 -19.87 17.33
C THR A 178 -12.67 -19.68 18.38
N SER A 179 -12.36 -18.99 19.49
CA SER A 179 -13.33 -18.67 20.54
C SER A 179 -14.42 -17.71 20.06
N TYR A 180 -14.12 -16.86 19.05
CA TYR A 180 -15.04 -15.91 18.47
C TYR A 180 -15.84 -16.44 17.28
N LYS A 181 -15.63 -17.72 16.91
CA LYS A 181 -16.38 -18.42 15.85
C LYS A 181 -16.31 -17.73 14.48
N GLY A 182 -15.15 -17.15 14.14
CA GLY A 182 -14.87 -16.47 12.87
C GLY A 182 -13.51 -16.85 12.30
N SER A 183 -13.32 -16.61 10.99
CA SER A 183 -12.08 -16.86 10.25
C SER A 183 -11.97 -15.92 9.05
N GLY A 184 -10.81 -15.88 8.37
CA GLY A 184 -10.63 -15.17 7.10
C GLY A 184 -9.87 -13.84 7.15
N ASN A 185 -9.50 -13.31 8.32
CA ASN A 185 -8.85 -12.00 8.46
C ASN A 185 -7.38 -12.09 8.93
N TYR A 186 -6.67 -13.19 8.63
CA TYR A 186 -5.34 -13.42 9.20
C TYR A 186 -4.33 -12.35 8.78
N GLY A 187 -4.38 -11.86 7.52
CA GLY A 187 -3.52 -10.77 7.07
C GLY A 187 -3.78 -9.45 7.82
N LEU A 188 -5.04 -9.13 8.13
CA LEU A 188 -5.39 -7.95 8.92
C LEU A 188 -5.03 -8.14 10.40
N LEU A 189 -5.13 -9.35 10.94
CA LEU A 189 -4.65 -9.70 12.27
C LEU A 189 -3.13 -9.63 12.37
N ASP A 190 -2.38 -9.94 11.28
CA ASP A 190 -0.93 -9.76 11.23
C ASP A 190 -0.55 -8.28 11.35
N GLN A 191 -1.27 -7.39 10.66
CA GLN A 191 -1.09 -5.94 10.80
C GLN A 191 -1.39 -5.46 12.22
N TYR A 192 -2.47 -5.96 12.84
CA TYR A 192 -2.78 -5.69 14.25
C TYR A 192 -1.66 -6.17 15.19
N ALA A 193 -1.12 -7.38 14.96
CA ALA A 193 0.01 -7.89 15.75
C ALA A 193 1.26 -7.02 15.61
N ALA A 194 1.54 -6.50 14.41
CA ALA A 194 2.62 -5.54 14.20
C ALA A 194 2.37 -4.22 14.96
N LEU A 195 1.15 -3.71 15.00
CA LEU A 195 0.80 -2.53 15.82
C LEU A 195 0.99 -2.79 17.32
N LYS A 196 0.65 -3.98 17.81
CA LYS A 196 0.96 -4.39 19.19
C LYS A 196 2.46 -4.42 19.43
N TRP A 197 3.23 -5.03 18.52
CA TRP A 197 4.68 -5.04 18.60
C TRP A 197 5.26 -3.63 18.67
N VAL A 198 4.75 -2.70 17.84
CA VAL A 198 5.13 -1.28 17.86
C VAL A 198 4.84 -0.67 19.24
N ARG A 199 3.64 -0.90 19.78
CA ARG A 199 3.26 -0.42 21.12
C ARG A 199 4.23 -0.87 22.21
N GLU A 200 4.75 -2.09 22.12
CA GLU A 200 5.61 -2.70 23.13
C GLU A 200 7.10 -2.35 22.94
N ASN A 201 7.55 -2.14 21.70
CA ASN A 201 8.98 -2.13 21.38
C ASN A 201 9.53 -0.83 20.77
N ILE A 202 8.67 0.05 20.20
CA ILE A 202 9.16 1.16 19.40
C ILE A 202 10.00 2.19 20.18
N ALA A 203 9.84 2.24 21.50
CA ALA A 203 10.67 3.06 22.38
C ALA A 203 12.15 2.66 22.31
N ALA A 204 12.49 1.39 22.03
CA ALA A 204 13.86 0.93 21.81
C ALA A 204 14.53 1.56 20.57
N PHE A 205 13.73 2.14 19.68
CA PHE A 205 14.17 2.84 18.47
C PHE A 205 13.97 4.37 18.57
N GLY A 206 13.67 4.89 19.76
CA GLY A 206 13.42 6.32 20.01
C GLY A 206 12.03 6.80 19.60
N GLY A 207 11.11 5.92 19.24
CA GLY A 207 9.74 6.24 18.90
C GLY A 207 8.82 6.35 20.12
N ASP A 208 7.72 7.11 19.98
CA ASP A 208 6.66 7.21 20.97
C ASP A 208 5.51 6.25 20.64
N PRO A 209 5.25 5.22 21.47
CA PRO A 209 4.17 4.28 21.24
C PRO A 209 2.76 4.89 21.26
N ASN A 210 2.61 6.13 21.74
CA ASN A 210 1.33 6.86 21.77
C ASN A 210 1.15 7.81 20.57
N ARG A 211 2.15 7.90 19.68
CA ARG A 211 2.15 8.79 18.51
C ARG A 211 2.33 8.01 17.22
N VAL A 212 1.53 6.94 17.05
CA VAL A 212 1.59 6.04 15.91
C VAL A 212 0.59 6.48 14.85
N THR A 213 1.07 6.90 13.70
CA THR A 213 0.27 7.11 12.49
C THR A 213 0.41 5.88 11.61
N ILE A 214 -0.73 5.31 11.18
CA ILE A 214 -0.75 4.25 10.17
C ILE A 214 -0.96 4.87 8.79
N ALA A 215 -0.28 4.32 7.78
CA ALA A 215 -0.43 4.75 6.39
C ALA A 215 -0.40 3.56 5.44
N GLY A 216 -0.87 3.78 4.23
CA GLY A 216 -0.77 2.79 3.16
C GLY A 216 -1.45 3.23 1.89
N GLU A 217 -1.08 2.58 0.79
CA GLU A 217 -1.63 2.82 -0.53
C GLU A 217 -2.43 1.61 -1.02
N SER A 218 -3.51 1.84 -1.79
CA SER A 218 -4.34 0.79 -2.38
C SER A 218 -4.89 -0.17 -1.30
N ALA A 219 -4.59 -1.47 -1.39
CA ALA A 219 -4.93 -2.44 -0.33
C ALA A 219 -4.33 -2.07 1.04
N GLY A 220 -3.21 -1.33 1.07
CA GLY A 220 -2.66 -0.74 2.30
C GLY A 220 -3.55 0.36 2.88
N SER A 221 -4.08 1.27 2.06
CA SER A 221 -5.07 2.28 2.47
C SER A 221 -6.38 1.63 2.92
N ILE A 222 -6.83 0.60 2.19
CA ILE A 222 -7.97 -0.24 2.55
C ILE A 222 -7.75 -0.88 3.92
N SER A 223 -6.52 -1.37 4.20
CA SER A 223 -6.11 -1.86 5.52
C SER A 223 -6.16 -0.77 6.59
N VAL A 224 -5.69 0.46 6.29
CA VAL A 224 -5.77 1.60 7.21
C VAL A 224 -7.21 1.84 7.66
N SER A 225 -8.17 1.88 6.74
CA SER A 225 -9.59 2.05 7.06
C SER A 225 -10.14 0.91 7.92
N ALA A 226 -9.72 -0.34 7.64
CA ALA A 226 -10.10 -1.52 8.42
C ALA A 226 -9.48 -1.52 9.83
N GLN A 227 -8.21 -1.15 9.98
CA GLN A 227 -7.55 -1.03 11.29
C GLN A 227 -8.19 0.08 12.14
N MET A 228 -8.59 1.20 11.52
CA MET A 228 -9.35 2.25 12.22
C MET A 228 -10.73 1.76 12.67
N ALA A 229 -11.38 0.90 11.89
CA ALA A 229 -12.70 0.35 12.20
C ALA A 229 -12.66 -0.76 13.28
N SER A 230 -11.56 -1.52 13.32
CA SER A 230 -11.46 -2.69 14.20
C SER A 230 -11.42 -2.32 15.69
N PRO A 231 -12.25 -2.93 16.53
CA PRO A 231 -12.18 -2.75 17.99
C PRO A 231 -10.84 -3.20 18.57
N LEU A 232 -10.10 -4.06 17.87
CA LEU A 232 -8.80 -4.57 18.33
C LEU A 232 -7.68 -3.53 18.20
N SER A 233 -7.65 -2.75 17.12
CA SER A 233 -6.53 -1.88 16.75
C SER A 233 -6.81 -0.39 16.93
N LYS A 234 -8.06 0.06 16.91
CA LYS A 234 -8.42 1.48 16.91
C LYS A 234 -7.81 2.31 18.04
N HIS A 235 -7.49 1.69 19.18
CA HIS A 235 -6.88 2.36 20.35
C HIS A 235 -5.34 2.43 20.28
N LEU A 236 -4.71 1.80 19.28
CA LEU A 236 -3.27 1.83 19.04
C LEU A 236 -2.85 2.94 18.06
N ILE A 237 -3.81 3.69 17.52
CA ILE A 237 -3.65 4.62 16.40
C ILE A 237 -3.81 6.06 16.91
N ALA A 238 -2.89 6.96 16.55
CA ALA A 238 -2.95 8.39 16.84
C ALA A 238 -3.22 9.26 15.61
N GLY A 239 -3.05 8.72 14.40
CA GLY A 239 -3.34 9.36 13.11
C GLY A 239 -3.44 8.33 12.00
N ALA A 240 -4.07 8.68 10.88
CA ALA A 240 -4.21 7.79 9.74
C ALA A 240 -4.00 8.53 8.42
N ILE A 241 -3.28 7.91 7.48
CA ILE A 241 -3.10 8.39 6.11
C ILE A 241 -3.57 7.29 5.15
N GLY A 242 -4.45 7.64 4.22
CA GLY A 242 -4.94 6.74 3.18
C GLY A 242 -4.59 7.24 1.78
N GLU A 243 -3.85 6.46 1.03
CA GLU A 243 -3.48 6.74 -0.35
C GLU A 243 -4.27 5.79 -1.25
N SER A 244 -5.33 6.28 -1.87
CA SER A 244 -6.19 5.53 -2.82
C SER A 244 -6.82 4.27 -2.24
N GLY A 245 -7.95 4.39 -1.54
CA GLY A 245 -8.81 3.27 -1.16
C GLY A 245 -9.28 3.24 0.29
N ALA A 246 -10.48 2.68 0.45
CA ALA A 246 -11.05 2.30 1.73
C ALA A 246 -11.80 0.97 1.58
N MET A 247 -11.95 0.21 2.67
CA MET A 247 -12.68 -1.07 2.68
C MET A 247 -14.19 -0.83 2.67
N ILE A 248 -14.64 -0.09 1.66
CA ILE A 248 -16.04 0.31 1.44
C ILE A 248 -16.43 -0.10 0.01
N LYS A 249 -17.61 -0.72 -0.15
CA LYS A 249 -18.17 -1.13 -1.46
C LYS A 249 -18.10 0.04 -2.47
N PRO A 250 -17.64 -0.17 -3.72
CA PRO A 250 -17.32 -1.47 -4.34
C PRO A 250 -15.87 -1.96 -4.13
N THR A 251 -15.02 -1.21 -3.43
CA THR A 251 -13.58 -1.43 -3.34
C THR A 251 -13.25 -2.43 -2.23
N LEU A 252 -12.94 -3.69 -2.60
CA LEU A 252 -12.53 -4.78 -1.69
C LEU A 252 -13.36 -4.82 -0.39
N ALA A 253 -14.69 -4.61 -0.49
CA ALA A 253 -15.58 -4.70 0.64
C ALA A 253 -15.51 -6.09 1.30
N PRO A 254 -15.64 -6.16 2.65
CA PRO A 254 -15.61 -7.43 3.34
C PRO A 254 -16.85 -8.26 3.03
N LEU A 255 -16.69 -9.58 3.02
CA LEU A 255 -17.80 -10.53 2.81
C LEU A 255 -18.43 -10.92 4.15
N PRO A 256 -19.74 -11.21 4.18
CA PRO A 256 -20.34 -11.93 5.29
C PRO A 256 -19.62 -13.26 5.54
N LEU A 257 -19.45 -13.67 6.82
CA LEU A 257 -18.73 -14.88 7.18
C LEU A 257 -19.23 -16.13 6.43
N ALA A 258 -20.53 -16.32 6.33
CA ALA A 258 -21.11 -17.47 5.63
C ALA A 258 -20.73 -17.50 4.12
N GLU A 259 -20.63 -16.36 3.45
CA GLU A 259 -20.20 -16.27 2.05
C GLU A 259 -18.70 -16.56 1.94
N ALA A 260 -17.89 -16.00 2.83
CA ALA A 260 -16.46 -16.25 2.87
C ALA A 260 -16.13 -17.72 3.14
N GLU A 261 -16.85 -18.36 4.08
CA GLU A 261 -16.72 -19.79 4.36
C GLU A 261 -17.13 -20.67 3.17
N LYS A 262 -18.18 -20.29 2.43
CA LYS A 262 -18.58 -20.98 1.20
C LYS A 262 -17.48 -20.92 0.13
N ASN A 263 -16.80 -19.77 0.00
CA ASN A 263 -15.64 -19.64 -0.90
C ASN A 263 -14.48 -20.53 -0.47
N GLY A 264 -14.25 -20.66 0.84
CA GLY A 264 -13.21 -21.55 1.40
C GLY A 264 -13.53 -23.03 1.18
N LEU A 265 -14.78 -23.45 1.35
CA LEU A 265 -15.24 -24.80 1.03
C LEU A 265 -15.05 -25.13 -0.46
N ALA A 266 -15.44 -24.23 -1.36
CA ALA A 266 -15.24 -24.41 -2.80
C ALA A 266 -13.75 -24.53 -3.17
N PHE A 267 -12.89 -23.77 -2.49
CA PHE A 267 -11.44 -23.90 -2.67
C PHE A 267 -10.92 -25.24 -2.12
N ALA A 268 -11.39 -25.70 -0.96
CA ALA A 268 -11.02 -26.99 -0.38
C ALA A 268 -11.42 -28.16 -1.31
N GLU A 269 -12.61 -28.11 -1.88
CA GLU A 269 -13.07 -29.06 -2.89
C GLU A 269 -12.16 -29.06 -4.13
N LYS A 270 -11.83 -27.88 -4.66
CA LYS A 270 -10.93 -27.70 -5.81
C LYS A 270 -9.58 -28.39 -5.60
N VAL A 271 -9.01 -28.31 -4.38
CA VAL A 271 -7.71 -28.94 -4.06
C VAL A 271 -7.87 -30.35 -3.47
N GLN A 272 -9.09 -30.90 -3.50
CA GLN A 272 -9.44 -32.24 -3.03
C GLN A 272 -9.08 -32.48 -1.54
N ALA A 273 -9.22 -31.45 -0.70
CA ALA A 273 -8.95 -31.52 0.73
C ALA A 273 -10.27 -31.57 1.52
N GLY A 274 -10.59 -32.71 2.10
CA GLY A 274 -11.82 -32.95 2.85
C GLY A 274 -11.85 -32.34 4.26
N SER A 275 -10.79 -31.67 4.72
CA SER A 275 -10.67 -31.05 6.04
C SER A 275 -9.59 -29.98 6.07
N VAL A 276 -9.62 -29.11 7.10
CA VAL A 276 -8.55 -28.13 7.36
C VAL A 276 -7.20 -28.81 7.65
N VAL A 277 -7.21 -29.99 8.28
CA VAL A 277 -5.99 -30.77 8.50
C VAL A 277 -5.36 -31.18 7.16
N ALA A 278 -6.16 -31.68 6.22
CA ALA A 278 -5.70 -32.01 4.87
C ALA A 278 -5.21 -30.76 4.11
N LEU A 279 -5.92 -29.62 4.22
CA LEU A 279 -5.50 -28.34 3.65
C LEU A 279 -4.15 -27.87 4.20
N ARG A 280 -3.91 -27.98 5.50
CA ARG A 280 -2.63 -27.64 6.16
C ARG A 280 -1.48 -28.53 5.69
N ALA A 281 -1.75 -29.77 5.31
CA ALA A 281 -0.75 -30.70 4.80
C ALA A 281 -0.30 -30.40 3.36
N ILE A 282 -1.06 -29.63 2.58
CA ILE A 282 -0.68 -29.28 1.21
C ILE A 282 0.52 -28.31 1.25
N PRO A 283 1.59 -28.55 0.45
CA PRO A 283 2.72 -27.64 0.33
C PRO A 283 2.27 -26.22 -0.07
N ALA A 284 2.90 -25.20 0.50
CA ALA A 284 2.53 -23.80 0.24
C ALA A 284 2.57 -23.42 -1.24
N ALA A 285 3.55 -23.93 -1.99
CA ALA A 285 3.66 -23.68 -3.43
C ALA A 285 2.47 -24.25 -4.22
N ASP A 286 1.97 -25.43 -3.83
CA ASP A 286 0.83 -26.07 -4.49
C ASP A 286 -0.48 -25.35 -4.15
N LEU A 287 -0.66 -24.93 -2.89
CA LEU A 287 -1.79 -24.08 -2.49
C LEU A 287 -1.78 -22.75 -3.26
N LEU A 288 -0.61 -22.09 -3.35
CA LEU A 288 -0.47 -20.84 -4.09
C LEU A 288 -0.83 -21.04 -5.56
N LYS A 289 -0.31 -22.09 -6.19
CA LYS A 289 -0.62 -22.43 -7.58
C LYS A 289 -2.12 -22.66 -7.79
N ALA A 290 -2.77 -23.41 -6.91
CA ALA A 290 -4.21 -23.65 -6.98
C ALA A 290 -5.04 -22.39 -6.73
N ALA A 291 -4.56 -21.49 -5.86
CA ALA A 291 -5.24 -20.22 -5.52
C ALA A 291 -5.08 -19.14 -6.61
N SER A 292 -4.13 -19.31 -7.53
CA SER A 292 -3.83 -18.32 -8.58
C SER A 292 -4.66 -18.56 -9.86
N GLY A 293 -4.79 -17.52 -10.71
CA GLY A 293 -5.47 -17.59 -12.02
C GLY A 293 -6.97 -17.26 -11.97
N GLN A 294 -7.63 -17.33 -13.13
CA GLN A 294 -9.02 -16.88 -13.30
C GLN A 294 -10.05 -17.57 -12.38
N ASN A 295 -9.85 -18.86 -12.10
CA ASN A 295 -10.68 -19.64 -11.19
C ASN A 295 -9.98 -19.86 -9.84
N GLY A 296 -9.13 -18.93 -9.43
CA GLY A 296 -8.37 -18.99 -8.19
C GLY A 296 -9.21 -18.71 -6.95
N PHE A 297 -8.54 -18.59 -5.81
CA PHE A 297 -9.18 -18.22 -4.56
C PHE A 297 -9.57 -16.72 -4.60
N ARG A 298 -10.84 -16.41 -4.29
CA ARG A 298 -11.31 -15.03 -4.16
C ARG A 298 -10.85 -14.45 -2.84
N THR A 299 -9.83 -13.61 -2.88
CA THR A 299 -9.30 -12.92 -1.70
C THR A 299 -10.23 -11.78 -1.29
N ALA A 300 -10.75 -11.83 -0.07
CA ALA A 300 -11.54 -10.77 0.54
C ALA A 300 -11.44 -10.83 2.07
N ALA A 301 -11.55 -9.68 2.74
CA ALA A 301 -11.75 -9.62 4.17
C ALA A 301 -13.14 -10.19 4.56
N THR A 302 -13.32 -10.51 5.83
CA THR A 302 -14.54 -11.16 6.33
C THR A 302 -15.16 -10.34 7.46
N ILE A 303 -16.47 -10.17 7.47
CA ILE A 303 -17.22 -9.71 8.65
C ILE A 303 -17.30 -10.90 9.61
N ASP A 304 -16.28 -11.00 10.47
CA ASP A 304 -16.05 -12.18 11.34
C ASP A 304 -16.55 -12.01 12.78
N GLY A 305 -17.14 -10.85 13.08
CA GLY A 305 -17.62 -10.53 14.44
C GLY A 305 -16.52 -10.22 15.45
N TYR A 306 -15.25 -10.34 15.08
CA TYR A 306 -14.07 -10.16 15.95
C TYR A 306 -13.16 -9.04 15.50
N PHE A 307 -12.51 -9.19 14.33
CA PHE A 307 -11.71 -8.11 13.74
C PHE A 307 -12.62 -7.05 13.09
N LEU A 308 -13.61 -7.49 12.33
CA LEU A 308 -14.65 -6.64 11.74
C LEU A 308 -16.04 -7.12 12.23
N PRO A 309 -16.63 -6.45 13.22
CA PRO A 309 -17.97 -6.82 13.71
C PRO A 309 -19.10 -6.44 12.75
N LYS A 310 -18.88 -5.46 11.86
CA LYS A 310 -19.79 -4.92 10.84
C LYS A 310 -18.99 -4.52 9.62
N THR A 311 -19.64 -4.01 8.57
CA THR A 311 -18.94 -3.36 7.45
C THR A 311 -18.25 -2.08 7.94
N VAL A 312 -17.19 -1.67 7.23
CA VAL A 312 -16.39 -0.49 7.63
C VAL A 312 -17.23 0.79 7.57
N ASP A 313 -18.06 0.95 6.55
CA ASP A 313 -18.96 2.11 6.41
C ASP A 313 -20.02 2.17 7.53
N GLU A 314 -20.59 1.05 7.96
CA GLU A 314 -21.48 1.00 9.13
C GLU A 314 -20.76 1.44 10.42
N ILE A 315 -19.52 0.97 10.65
CA ILE A 315 -18.72 1.34 11.83
C ILE A 315 -18.42 2.84 11.83
N PHE A 316 -18.02 3.40 10.67
CA PHE A 316 -17.75 4.83 10.55
C PHE A 316 -19.02 5.69 10.65
N ALA A 317 -20.13 5.25 10.07
CA ALA A 317 -21.41 5.93 10.19
C ALA A 317 -21.90 6.00 11.64
N ALA A 318 -21.68 4.92 12.42
CA ALA A 318 -22.00 4.87 13.85
C ALA A 318 -21.00 5.63 14.74
N GLY A 319 -19.87 6.10 14.22
CA GLY A 319 -18.82 6.77 14.99
C GLY A 319 -18.06 5.83 15.93
N GLU A 320 -17.98 4.54 15.61
CA GLU A 320 -17.32 3.50 16.43
C GLU A 320 -15.84 3.31 16.10
N GLN A 321 -15.32 3.93 15.04
CA GLN A 321 -13.94 3.87 14.58
C GLN A 321 -12.96 4.63 15.49
N ALA A 322 -11.65 4.52 15.23
CA ALA A 322 -10.62 5.38 15.82
C ALA A 322 -10.93 6.86 15.52
N LYS A 323 -11.15 7.68 16.54
CA LYS A 323 -11.40 9.12 16.41
C LYS A 323 -10.08 9.89 16.44
N VAL A 324 -9.36 9.84 15.33
CA VAL A 324 -8.03 10.45 15.15
C VAL A 324 -8.01 11.34 13.91
N PRO A 325 -7.05 12.26 13.72
CA PRO A 325 -6.87 12.96 12.47
C PRO A 325 -6.74 12.00 11.28
N LEU A 326 -7.38 12.33 10.15
CA LEU A 326 -7.32 11.55 8.90
C LEU A 326 -6.86 12.44 7.75
N LEU A 327 -5.87 11.98 6.99
CA LEU A 327 -5.47 12.55 5.72
C LEU A 327 -5.63 11.47 4.66
N ALA A 328 -6.50 11.66 3.66
CA ALA A 328 -6.64 10.69 2.58
C ALA A 328 -6.89 11.38 1.23
N GLY A 329 -6.59 10.66 0.17
CA GLY A 329 -6.76 11.15 -1.18
C GLY A 329 -6.55 10.06 -2.21
N TRP A 330 -6.48 10.45 -3.46
CA TRP A 330 -6.32 9.55 -4.60
C TRP A 330 -5.66 10.26 -5.79
N ASN A 331 -5.34 9.50 -6.81
CA ASN A 331 -4.71 9.98 -8.03
C ASN A 331 -5.75 10.41 -9.07
N SER A 332 -5.42 11.42 -9.86
CA SER A 332 -6.36 12.04 -10.81
C SER A 332 -6.79 11.15 -11.98
N ALA A 333 -6.08 10.05 -12.24
CA ALA A 333 -6.36 9.08 -13.30
C ALA A 333 -6.05 7.65 -12.82
N GLU A 334 -6.64 7.23 -11.69
CA GLU A 334 -6.41 5.94 -11.03
C GLU A 334 -6.44 4.75 -11.99
N THR A 335 -7.38 4.79 -12.93
CA THR A 335 -7.55 3.77 -13.97
C THR A 335 -7.72 4.46 -15.31
N PRO A 336 -6.99 4.07 -16.36
CA PRO A 336 -7.15 4.66 -17.68
C PRO A 336 -8.53 4.35 -18.27
N TYR A 337 -8.96 5.12 -19.28
CA TYR A 337 -10.28 5.02 -19.88
C TYR A 337 -10.65 3.60 -20.36
N GLN A 338 -9.65 2.79 -20.75
CA GLN A 338 -9.82 1.38 -21.13
C GLN A 338 -10.43 0.54 -20.00
N GLY A 339 -10.20 0.92 -18.73
CA GLY A 339 -10.81 0.25 -17.58
C GLY A 339 -12.34 0.29 -17.61
N PHE A 340 -12.93 1.36 -18.16
CA PHE A 340 -14.36 1.47 -18.38
C PHE A 340 -14.77 1.01 -19.80
N MET A 341 -14.09 1.51 -20.83
CA MET A 341 -14.45 1.23 -22.24
C MET A 341 -14.29 -0.24 -22.63
N ARG A 342 -13.35 -0.96 -22.00
CA ARG A 342 -12.99 -2.34 -22.36
C ARG A 342 -12.63 -2.44 -23.86
N ALA A 343 -13.38 -3.22 -24.63
CA ALA A 343 -13.18 -3.39 -26.08
C ALA A 343 -13.89 -2.32 -26.95
N GLU A 344 -14.74 -1.47 -26.35
CA GLU A 344 -15.43 -0.42 -27.11
C GLU A 344 -14.45 0.71 -27.48
N PRO A 345 -14.51 1.25 -28.71
CA PRO A 345 -13.67 2.37 -29.11
C PRO A 345 -14.03 3.64 -28.32
N PRO A 346 -13.06 4.55 -28.07
CA PRO A 346 -13.31 5.78 -27.33
C PRO A 346 -13.98 6.86 -28.20
N THR A 347 -15.10 6.51 -28.83
CA THR A 347 -15.97 7.42 -29.59
C THR A 347 -17.23 7.74 -28.78
N PRO A 348 -17.95 8.84 -29.07
CA PRO A 348 -19.21 9.16 -28.41
C PRO A 348 -20.23 8.01 -28.46
N GLU A 349 -20.35 7.33 -29.58
CA GLU A 349 -21.27 6.21 -29.80
C GLU A 349 -20.85 4.99 -28.98
N GLY A 350 -19.55 4.63 -29.00
CA GLY A 350 -18.99 3.52 -28.21
C GLY A 350 -19.15 3.77 -26.72
N TYR A 351 -18.92 4.99 -26.27
CA TYR A 351 -19.10 5.40 -24.89
C TYR A 351 -20.56 5.33 -24.44
N ALA A 352 -21.48 5.92 -25.21
CA ALA A 352 -22.91 5.87 -24.90
C ALA A 352 -23.45 4.43 -24.86
N LYS A 353 -22.99 3.57 -25.79
CA LYS A 353 -23.29 2.14 -25.78
C LYS A 353 -22.79 1.48 -24.49
N ARG A 354 -21.53 1.73 -24.10
CA ARG A 354 -20.93 1.18 -22.89
C ARG A 354 -21.65 1.62 -21.62
N VAL A 355 -22.01 2.92 -21.53
CA VAL A 355 -22.78 3.45 -20.40
C VAL A 355 -24.15 2.77 -20.30
N LYS A 356 -24.87 2.62 -21.41
CA LYS A 356 -26.17 1.92 -21.41
C LYS A 356 -26.06 0.46 -20.97
N GLN A 357 -24.97 -0.23 -21.31
CA GLN A 357 -24.73 -1.62 -20.88
C GLN A 357 -24.47 -1.73 -19.38
N ASP A 358 -23.64 -0.85 -18.80
CA ASP A 358 -23.26 -0.92 -17.39
C ASP A 358 -24.29 -0.23 -16.45
N PHE A 359 -25.09 0.70 -16.98
CA PHE A 359 -26.06 1.50 -16.22
C PHE A 359 -27.41 1.61 -16.98
N PRO A 360 -28.12 0.47 -17.23
CA PRO A 360 -29.31 0.48 -18.10
C PRO A 360 -30.41 1.44 -17.64
N GLU A 361 -30.61 1.57 -16.33
CA GLU A 361 -31.65 2.44 -15.74
C GLU A 361 -31.17 3.89 -15.50
N GLN A 362 -29.84 4.11 -15.36
CA GLN A 362 -29.25 5.39 -15.00
C GLN A 362 -28.41 6.02 -16.12
N ALA A 363 -28.48 5.48 -17.35
CA ALA A 363 -27.59 5.88 -18.45
C ALA A 363 -27.61 7.39 -18.73
N GLU A 364 -28.78 8.02 -18.74
CA GLU A 364 -28.91 9.49 -18.98
C GLU A 364 -28.24 10.28 -17.86
N GLN A 365 -28.40 9.88 -16.62
CA GLN A 365 -27.79 10.53 -15.47
C GLN A 365 -26.25 10.38 -15.51
N VAL A 366 -25.74 9.20 -15.87
CA VAL A 366 -24.30 8.96 -16.04
C VAL A 366 -23.74 9.83 -17.14
N LEU A 367 -24.38 9.88 -18.32
CA LEU A 367 -23.94 10.72 -19.45
C LEU A 367 -23.98 12.23 -19.12
N LYS A 368 -24.86 12.65 -18.23
CA LYS A 368 -24.90 14.03 -17.73
C LYS A 368 -23.73 14.33 -16.79
N LEU A 369 -23.39 13.39 -15.88
CA LEU A 369 -22.31 13.55 -14.89
C LEU A 369 -20.92 13.33 -15.50
N TYR A 370 -20.85 12.53 -16.55
CA TYR A 370 -19.64 12.16 -17.28
C TYR A 370 -19.89 12.34 -18.80
N PRO A 371 -19.88 13.57 -19.30
CA PRO A 371 -20.21 13.86 -20.70
C PRO A 371 -19.18 13.26 -21.66
N GLY A 372 -19.61 12.89 -22.87
CA GLY A 372 -18.75 12.27 -23.88
C GLY A 372 -19.20 12.61 -25.31
N ASN A 373 -19.24 13.90 -25.66
CA ASN A 373 -19.67 14.39 -26.97
C ASN A 373 -18.56 14.39 -28.02
N THR A 374 -17.31 14.28 -27.59
CA THR A 374 -16.11 14.19 -28.42
C THR A 374 -15.20 13.08 -27.91
N THR A 375 -14.30 12.56 -28.75
CA THR A 375 -13.29 11.55 -28.33
C THR A 375 -12.48 12.02 -27.12
N ALA A 376 -12.08 13.28 -27.05
CA ALA A 376 -11.34 13.83 -25.92
C ALA A 376 -12.18 13.83 -24.62
N GLU A 377 -13.45 14.22 -24.72
CA GLU A 377 -14.37 14.13 -23.57
C GLU A 377 -14.62 12.68 -23.15
N VAL A 378 -14.77 11.75 -24.11
CA VAL A 378 -14.91 10.32 -23.81
C VAL A 378 -13.72 9.80 -23.02
N VAL A 379 -12.50 10.08 -23.48
CA VAL A 379 -11.28 9.64 -22.76
C VAL A 379 -11.26 10.22 -21.34
N LYS A 380 -11.55 11.50 -21.17
CA LYS A 380 -11.60 12.16 -19.86
C LYS A 380 -12.69 11.55 -18.95
N SER A 381 -13.91 11.41 -19.46
CA SER A 381 -15.06 10.94 -18.68
C SER A 381 -14.96 9.45 -18.36
N ALA A 382 -14.51 8.62 -19.31
CA ALA A 382 -14.30 7.20 -19.09
C ALA A 382 -13.15 6.96 -18.09
N THR A 383 -12.07 7.75 -18.12
CA THR A 383 -11.00 7.73 -17.10
C THR A 383 -11.56 8.09 -15.72
N ALA A 384 -12.35 9.16 -15.63
CA ALA A 384 -12.97 9.59 -14.39
C ALA A 384 -13.94 8.52 -13.83
N LEU A 385 -14.84 8.00 -14.67
CA LEU A 385 -15.80 6.97 -14.26
C LEU A 385 -15.12 5.66 -13.84
N ALA A 386 -14.08 5.23 -14.57
CA ALA A 386 -13.27 4.08 -14.20
C ALA A 386 -12.58 4.28 -12.84
N SER A 387 -11.97 5.44 -12.63
CA SER A 387 -11.25 5.80 -11.39
C SER A 387 -12.20 5.92 -10.20
N ASP A 388 -13.36 6.57 -10.41
CA ASP A 388 -14.37 6.74 -9.38
C ASP A 388 -14.94 5.39 -8.91
N ARG A 389 -15.23 4.47 -9.84
CA ARG A 389 -15.71 3.12 -9.52
C ARG A 389 -14.63 2.19 -8.95
N PHE A 390 -13.38 2.41 -9.31
CA PHE A 390 -12.27 1.59 -8.84
C PHE A 390 -11.96 1.88 -7.37
N ILE A 391 -11.70 3.16 -7.03
CA ILE A 391 -11.13 3.47 -5.70
C ILE A 391 -11.48 4.87 -5.17
N ALA A 392 -11.70 5.87 -6.03
CA ALA A 392 -11.88 7.25 -5.57
C ALA A 392 -13.17 7.43 -4.75
N TYR A 393 -14.28 6.77 -5.17
CA TYR A 393 -15.53 6.82 -4.41
C TYR A 393 -15.38 6.24 -3.00
N SER A 394 -14.75 5.08 -2.82
CA SER A 394 -14.59 4.49 -1.50
C SER A 394 -13.74 5.36 -0.58
N THR A 395 -12.70 6.02 -1.11
CA THR A 395 -11.87 6.97 -0.37
C THR A 395 -12.67 8.22 0.02
N TRP A 396 -13.45 8.77 -0.93
CA TRP A 396 -14.35 9.89 -0.66
C TRP A 396 -15.39 9.55 0.42
N LYS A 397 -16.02 8.39 0.34
CA LYS A 397 -17.03 7.93 1.32
C LYS A 397 -16.42 7.79 2.71
N TRP A 398 -15.23 7.22 2.81
CA TRP A 398 -14.49 7.11 4.06
C TRP A 398 -14.23 8.48 4.70
N LEU A 399 -13.70 9.44 3.91
CA LEU A 399 -13.46 10.81 4.34
C LEU A 399 -14.76 11.49 4.82
N ASP A 400 -15.85 11.37 4.06
CA ASP A 400 -17.17 11.95 4.37
C ASP A 400 -17.72 11.40 5.69
N LEU A 401 -17.73 10.07 5.86
CA LEU A 401 -18.20 9.42 7.09
C LEU A 401 -17.34 9.81 8.29
N HIS A 402 -16.00 9.82 8.13
CA HIS A 402 -15.10 10.18 9.22
C HIS A 402 -15.25 11.64 9.64
N ALA A 403 -15.33 12.57 8.69
CA ALA A 403 -15.53 13.99 8.98
C ALA A 403 -16.84 14.25 9.73
N LYS A 404 -17.93 13.52 9.40
CA LYS A 404 -19.23 13.64 10.05
C LYS A 404 -19.28 13.04 11.45
N SER A 405 -18.52 11.97 11.71
CA SER A 405 -18.69 11.17 12.94
C SER A 405 -17.55 11.29 13.96
N SER A 406 -16.38 11.83 13.58
CA SER A 406 -15.19 11.80 14.46
C SER A 406 -14.90 13.10 15.23
N ALA A 407 -15.38 14.26 14.76
CA ALA A 407 -15.00 15.59 15.22
C ALA A 407 -13.47 15.85 15.16
N LYS A 408 -12.72 15.09 14.36
CA LYS A 408 -11.28 15.25 14.17
C LYS A 408 -10.97 15.86 12.81
N PRO A 409 -9.86 16.60 12.68
CA PRO A 409 -9.46 17.15 11.39
C PRO A 409 -9.32 16.06 10.34
N THR A 410 -9.99 16.26 9.19
CA THR A 410 -9.98 15.34 8.06
C THR A 410 -9.54 16.11 6.84
N TYR A 411 -8.51 15.65 6.15
CA TYR A 411 -7.88 16.35 5.01
C TYR A 411 -8.00 15.50 3.76
N ARG A 412 -8.35 16.14 2.62
CA ARG A 412 -8.47 15.47 1.32
C ARG A 412 -7.46 16.03 0.33
N TYR A 413 -6.75 15.13 -0.40
CA TYR A 413 -5.92 15.52 -1.53
C TYR A 413 -6.34 14.81 -2.83
N ILE A 414 -5.88 15.39 -3.96
CA ILE A 414 -5.79 14.72 -5.26
C ILE A 414 -4.35 14.91 -5.73
N PHE A 415 -3.69 13.82 -6.08
CA PHE A 415 -2.38 13.85 -6.72
C PHE A 415 -2.56 13.87 -8.23
N SER A 416 -2.03 14.89 -8.90
CA SER A 416 -2.32 15.17 -10.32
C SER A 416 -1.08 15.20 -11.23
N LYS A 417 0.11 14.91 -10.71
CA LYS A 417 1.33 14.90 -11.51
C LYS A 417 1.38 13.65 -12.40
N SER A 418 1.34 13.85 -13.70
CA SER A 418 1.56 12.78 -14.68
C SER A 418 2.97 12.22 -14.58
N LYS A 419 3.13 10.94 -14.95
CA LYS A 419 4.45 10.29 -14.97
C LYS A 419 5.42 11.04 -15.88
N PRO A 420 6.68 11.24 -15.45
CA PRO A 420 7.73 11.72 -16.35
C PRO A 420 8.09 10.63 -17.37
N PRO A 421 8.82 10.97 -18.45
CA PRO A 421 9.31 9.98 -19.39
C PRO A 421 10.14 8.89 -18.71
N MET A 422 10.08 7.68 -19.24
CA MET A 422 10.98 6.62 -18.80
C MET A 422 12.41 6.90 -19.24
N THR A 423 13.37 6.43 -18.47
CA THR A 423 14.79 6.45 -18.86
C THR A 423 15.04 5.56 -20.09
N LYS A 424 16.15 5.78 -20.79
CA LYS A 424 16.49 5.00 -22.00
C LYS A 424 16.52 3.48 -21.76
N GLU A 425 16.91 3.06 -20.56
CA GLU A 425 16.94 1.64 -20.18
C GLU A 425 15.54 1.00 -20.17
N PHE A 426 14.52 1.80 -19.87
CA PHE A 426 13.13 1.36 -19.71
C PHE A 426 12.21 1.83 -20.85
N ALA A 427 12.77 2.42 -21.94
CA ALA A 427 11.99 3.03 -23.03
C ALA A 427 10.95 2.08 -23.67
N ASN A 428 11.21 0.77 -23.66
CA ASN A 428 10.30 -0.27 -24.18
C ASN A 428 9.49 -0.98 -23.08
N ALA A 429 9.54 -0.50 -21.85
CA ALA A 429 8.76 -1.08 -20.76
C ALA A 429 7.30 -0.58 -20.78
N THR A 430 6.40 -1.37 -20.23
CA THR A 430 4.99 -0.99 -20.04
C THR A 430 4.71 -0.70 -18.58
N THR A 431 3.94 0.35 -18.31
CA THR A 431 3.50 0.68 -16.95
C THR A 431 2.49 -0.34 -16.45
N GLY A 432 2.68 -0.80 -15.19
CA GLY A 432 1.75 -1.67 -14.51
C GLY A 432 0.79 -0.92 -13.59
N LEU A 433 -0.22 -1.62 -13.08
CA LEU A 433 -1.21 -1.08 -12.14
C LEU A 433 -0.59 -0.79 -10.77
N ALA A 434 0.43 -1.55 -10.36
CA ALA A 434 1.10 -1.33 -9.07
C ALA A 434 2.10 -0.15 -9.08
N GLY A 435 2.11 0.65 -10.13
CA GLY A 435 2.89 1.90 -10.21
C GLY A 435 4.31 1.76 -10.76
N GLY A 436 4.79 0.53 -11.01
CA GLY A 436 6.08 0.25 -11.64
C GLY A 436 5.97 -0.05 -13.14
N VAL A 437 6.92 -0.81 -13.67
CA VAL A 437 6.97 -1.19 -15.10
C VAL A 437 7.37 -2.66 -15.29
N THR A 438 6.85 -3.26 -16.35
CA THR A 438 7.27 -4.56 -16.84
C THR A 438 8.15 -4.36 -18.09
N LYS A 439 9.40 -4.85 -18.06
CA LYS A 439 10.27 -4.84 -19.24
C LYS A 439 9.65 -5.76 -20.32
N ALA A 440 9.64 -5.31 -21.56
CA ALA A 440 9.28 -6.20 -22.67
C ALA A 440 10.30 -7.37 -22.68
N THR A 441 9.82 -8.56 -22.35
CA THR A 441 10.56 -9.77 -22.71
C THR A 441 10.54 -9.87 -24.23
N ASP A 442 11.57 -10.46 -24.86
CA ASP A 442 11.79 -10.62 -26.29
C ASP A 442 10.59 -11.23 -27.10
N GLN A 443 9.40 -10.76 -26.86
CA GLN A 443 8.26 -11.01 -27.71
C GLN A 443 8.49 -10.23 -29.02
N LYS A 444 8.60 -10.94 -30.14
CA LYS A 444 8.63 -10.37 -31.48
C LYS A 444 7.75 -9.13 -31.52
N ALA A 445 8.36 -7.99 -31.88
CA ALA A 445 7.65 -6.73 -32.01
C ALA A 445 6.37 -6.94 -32.81
N ALA A 446 5.24 -6.93 -32.15
CA ALA A 446 3.95 -6.84 -32.83
C ALA A 446 3.97 -5.52 -33.62
N ALA A 447 3.38 -5.53 -34.81
CA ALA A 447 3.22 -4.32 -35.60
C ALA A 447 2.66 -3.21 -34.70
N PRO A 448 3.17 -1.96 -34.81
CA PRO A 448 2.71 -0.86 -33.95
C PRO A 448 1.19 -0.73 -34.08
N ALA A 449 0.48 -0.96 -32.99
CA ALA A 449 -0.95 -0.70 -32.93
C ALA A 449 -1.19 0.80 -33.19
N PRO A 450 -2.34 1.18 -33.79
CA PRO A 450 -2.68 2.59 -33.94
C PRO A 450 -2.52 3.33 -32.62
N ALA A 451 -1.95 4.54 -32.67
CA ALA A 451 -1.75 5.36 -31.48
C ALA A 451 -3.10 5.54 -30.77
N GLN A 452 -3.22 4.97 -29.58
CA GLN A 452 -4.42 5.11 -28.74
C GLN A 452 -4.34 6.43 -27.97
N PRO A 453 -5.48 7.11 -27.76
CA PRO A 453 -5.52 8.25 -26.85
C PRO A 453 -4.96 7.86 -25.47
N VAL A 454 -4.28 8.79 -24.81
CA VAL A 454 -3.68 8.56 -23.48
C VAL A 454 -4.53 9.29 -22.43
N SER A 455 -4.87 8.60 -21.34
CA SER A 455 -5.47 9.24 -20.17
C SER A 455 -4.47 10.19 -19.51
N GLU A 456 -4.85 11.45 -19.36
CA GLU A 456 -4.03 12.45 -18.68
C GLU A 456 -4.19 12.34 -17.16
N GLY A 457 -3.12 12.63 -16.40
CA GLY A 457 -3.12 12.64 -14.95
C GLY A 457 -2.21 11.58 -14.32
N ALA A 458 -2.28 11.48 -13.01
CA ALA A 458 -1.50 10.51 -12.23
C ALA A 458 -2.23 9.16 -12.19
N PRO A 459 -1.62 8.07 -12.62
CA PRO A 459 -2.21 6.74 -12.52
C PRO A 459 -2.08 6.18 -11.10
N HIS A 460 -2.75 5.05 -10.83
CA HIS A 460 -2.73 4.36 -9.54
C HIS A 460 -1.33 4.10 -9.01
N ALA A 461 -1.14 4.24 -7.71
CA ALA A 461 0.09 4.00 -6.96
C ALA A 461 1.30 4.86 -7.38
N PHE A 462 1.10 5.93 -8.15
CA PHE A 462 2.20 6.75 -8.66
C PHE A 462 2.64 7.85 -7.68
N GLU A 463 1.86 8.17 -6.68
CA GLU A 463 2.17 9.16 -5.64
C GLU A 463 3.14 8.63 -4.57
N ILE A 464 3.28 7.31 -4.43
CA ILE A 464 4.02 6.69 -3.31
C ILE A 464 5.44 7.23 -3.19
N GLU A 465 6.21 7.25 -4.30
CA GLU A 465 7.59 7.75 -4.29
C GLU A 465 7.66 9.23 -3.90
N TYR A 466 6.65 10.02 -4.30
CA TYR A 466 6.57 11.43 -3.93
C TYR A 466 6.24 11.59 -2.45
N ALA A 467 5.27 10.85 -1.93
CA ALA A 467 4.84 10.90 -0.53
C ALA A 467 5.94 10.44 0.43
N MET A 468 6.67 9.39 0.05
CA MET A 468 7.73 8.79 0.85
C MET A 468 9.12 9.41 0.60
N GLY A 469 9.27 10.29 -0.41
CA GLY A 469 10.53 10.95 -0.74
C GLY A 469 11.56 10.02 -1.39
N ASN A 470 11.12 9.02 -2.15
CA ASN A 470 11.94 7.93 -2.67
C ASN A 470 12.11 7.93 -4.19
N LEU A 471 11.98 9.09 -4.86
CA LEU A 471 12.14 9.18 -6.33
C LEU A 471 13.45 8.55 -6.80
N ASP A 472 14.57 8.86 -6.13
CA ASP A 472 15.92 8.38 -6.51
C ASP A 472 16.10 6.86 -6.32
N LYS A 473 15.18 6.19 -5.61
CA LYS A 473 15.17 4.73 -5.45
C LYS A 473 14.47 4.01 -6.60
N ASN A 474 13.82 4.76 -7.50
CA ASN A 474 13.16 4.24 -8.69
C ASN A 474 13.89 4.73 -9.96
N PRO A 475 14.73 3.87 -10.60
CA PRO A 475 15.52 4.24 -11.78
C PRO A 475 14.73 4.23 -13.09
N VAL A 476 13.45 3.88 -13.03
CA VAL A 476 12.60 3.72 -14.23
C VAL A 476 12.37 5.05 -14.92
N TYR A 477 12.11 6.11 -14.15
CA TYR A 477 11.69 7.41 -14.67
C TYR A 477 12.83 8.43 -14.68
N ALA A 478 12.81 9.32 -15.68
CA ALA A 478 13.73 10.45 -15.77
C ALA A 478 13.20 11.60 -14.90
N TRP A 479 13.39 11.50 -13.58
CA TRP A 479 12.95 12.47 -12.61
C TRP A 479 13.55 13.85 -12.88
N ALA A 480 12.71 14.87 -13.04
CA ALA A 480 13.09 16.26 -13.24
C ALA A 480 13.14 17.04 -11.91
N ALA A 481 13.70 18.25 -11.93
CA ALA A 481 13.76 19.11 -10.75
C ALA A 481 12.37 19.42 -10.18
N GLU A 482 11.37 19.54 -11.03
CA GLU A 482 9.96 19.74 -10.63
C GLU A 482 9.40 18.53 -9.86
N ASP A 483 9.75 17.29 -10.25
CA ASP A 483 9.32 16.08 -9.55
C ASP A 483 9.90 16.05 -8.13
N HIS A 484 11.18 16.37 -7.96
CA HIS A 484 11.81 16.50 -6.65
C HIS A 484 11.19 17.60 -5.79
N GLN A 485 10.77 18.72 -6.39
CA GLN A 485 10.09 19.79 -5.66
C GLN A 485 8.69 19.36 -5.22
N ILE A 486 7.92 18.67 -6.06
CA ILE A 486 6.62 18.10 -5.72
C ILE A 486 6.76 17.05 -4.62
N SER A 487 7.73 16.15 -4.75
CA SER A 487 8.03 15.14 -3.74
C SER A 487 8.38 15.78 -2.38
N LYS A 488 9.25 16.79 -2.37
CA LYS A 488 9.59 17.54 -1.17
C LYS A 488 8.35 18.16 -0.52
N THR A 489 7.45 18.73 -1.32
CA THR A 489 6.21 19.34 -0.86
C THR A 489 5.27 18.30 -0.24
N MET A 490 5.05 17.17 -0.92
CA MET A 490 4.17 16.09 -0.45
C MET A 490 4.73 15.41 0.81
N LEU A 491 6.02 15.06 0.82
CA LEU A 491 6.71 14.52 1.99
C LEU A 491 6.61 15.48 3.19
N THR A 492 6.69 16.81 2.95
CA THR A 492 6.55 17.81 4.02
C THR A 492 5.13 17.83 4.58
N PHE A 493 4.09 17.79 3.75
CA PHE A 493 2.70 17.68 4.19
C PHE A 493 2.48 16.43 5.05
N PHE A 494 2.93 15.28 4.56
CA PHE A 494 2.78 13.99 5.25
C PHE A 494 3.56 13.98 6.57
N SER A 495 4.81 14.42 6.57
CA SER A 495 5.61 14.47 7.79
C SER A 495 5.04 15.44 8.85
N ASN A 496 4.51 16.59 8.45
CA ASN A 496 3.82 17.51 9.36
C ASN A 496 2.59 16.85 9.97
N PHE A 497 1.77 16.18 9.13
CA PHE A 497 0.59 15.46 9.60
C PHE A 497 0.96 14.34 10.58
N ILE A 498 1.97 13.51 10.28
CA ILE A 498 2.45 12.45 11.20
C ILE A 498 2.91 13.04 12.54
N LYS A 499 3.56 14.22 12.51
CA LYS A 499 4.06 14.88 13.72
C LYS A 499 2.97 15.53 14.57
N THR A 500 1.92 16.06 13.95
CA THR A 500 1.00 16.99 14.63
C THR A 500 -0.49 16.71 14.41
N GLY A 501 -0.87 15.81 13.49
CA GLY A 501 -2.24 15.61 13.01
C GLY A 501 -2.71 16.72 12.07
N ASN A 502 -1.79 17.62 11.63
CA ASN A 502 -2.07 18.76 10.75
C ASN A 502 -1.00 18.84 9.65
N PRO A 503 -1.35 18.79 8.35
CA PRO A 503 -0.36 18.84 7.27
C PRO A 503 0.28 20.22 7.08
N ASN A 504 -0.31 21.29 7.60
CA ASN A 504 0.14 22.65 7.38
C ASN A 504 1.50 22.94 8.04
N GLY A 505 2.25 23.87 7.43
CA GLY A 505 3.55 24.32 7.93
C GLY A 505 4.08 25.49 7.11
N GLY A 506 5.17 26.11 7.60
CA GLY A 506 5.76 27.27 6.91
C GLY A 506 6.20 26.93 5.47
N GLY A 507 5.88 27.83 4.52
CA GLY A 507 6.23 27.69 3.11
C GLY A 507 5.32 26.77 2.29
N LEU A 508 4.30 26.15 2.91
CA LEU A 508 3.32 25.31 2.21
C LEU A 508 2.01 26.07 1.94
N PRO A 509 1.28 25.77 0.85
CA PRO A 509 -0.08 26.23 0.68
C PRO A 509 -0.97 25.80 1.86
N ARG A 510 -1.89 26.68 2.28
CA ARG A 510 -2.83 26.38 3.35
C ARG A 510 -3.79 25.26 2.93
N TRP A 511 -3.85 24.20 3.73
CA TRP A 511 -4.74 23.07 3.55
C TRP A 511 -5.80 23.05 4.66
N ALA A 512 -7.02 23.39 4.31
CA ALA A 512 -8.14 23.39 5.26
C ALA A 512 -8.69 21.96 5.43
N PRO A 513 -9.11 21.56 6.64
CA PRO A 513 -9.82 20.29 6.84
C PRO A 513 -11.21 20.37 6.17
N ILE A 514 -11.70 19.21 5.69
CA ILE A 514 -13.08 19.10 5.19
C ILE A 514 -14.07 19.14 6.38
N GLY A 515 -15.30 19.60 6.14
CA GLY A 515 -16.35 19.63 7.17
C GLY A 515 -16.73 21.02 7.70
N GLY A 516 -16.05 22.11 7.25
CA GLY A 516 -16.44 23.51 7.51
C GLY A 516 -17.18 24.13 6.33
N SER A 517 -17.15 25.48 6.24
CA SER A 517 -17.61 26.23 5.07
C SER A 517 -16.89 25.85 3.76
N GLU A 518 -15.75 25.16 3.86
CA GLU A 518 -14.91 24.68 2.75
C GLU A 518 -15.08 23.18 2.48
N GLN A 519 -16.25 22.58 2.76
CA GLN A 519 -16.54 21.15 2.59
C GLN A 519 -16.20 20.57 1.22
N ALA A 520 -16.20 21.41 0.19
CA ALA A 520 -15.89 21.03 -1.19
C ALA A 520 -14.41 21.21 -1.56
N SER A 521 -13.51 21.57 -0.62
CA SER A 521 -12.09 21.81 -0.96
C SER A 521 -11.22 20.58 -0.79
N PHE A 522 -10.15 20.53 -1.57
CA PHE A 522 -9.08 19.54 -1.48
C PHE A 522 -7.73 20.20 -1.81
N MET A 523 -6.63 19.58 -1.40
CA MET A 523 -5.29 19.97 -1.84
C MET A 523 -4.96 19.25 -3.14
N ASN A 524 -4.87 19.99 -4.25
CA ASN A 524 -4.28 19.46 -5.47
C ASN A 524 -2.74 19.45 -5.31
N ILE A 525 -2.14 18.28 -5.42
CA ILE A 525 -0.68 18.09 -5.34
C ILE A 525 -0.18 17.70 -6.73
N GLY A 526 0.53 18.62 -7.38
CA GLY A 526 0.99 18.46 -8.75
C GLY A 526 1.93 19.59 -9.15
N LEU A 527 2.03 19.89 -10.44
CA LEU A 527 2.85 20.99 -10.96
C LEU A 527 2.51 22.33 -10.29
N LYS A 528 1.24 22.55 -10.00
CA LYS A 528 0.76 23.66 -9.18
C LYS A 528 0.07 23.08 -7.95
N THR A 529 0.78 23.04 -6.83
CA THR A 529 0.17 22.61 -5.57
C THR A 529 -0.65 23.74 -4.95
N ALA A 530 -1.96 23.54 -4.82
CA ALA A 530 -2.89 24.55 -4.29
C ALA A 530 -4.17 23.89 -3.74
N ALA A 531 -4.86 24.61 -2.83
CA ALA A 531 -6.22 24.23 -2.44
C ALA A 531 -7.19 24.58 -3.58
N GLU A 532 -8.03 23.62 -3.97
CA GLU A 532 -9.02 23.74 -5.03
C GLU A 532 -10.41 23.37 -4.54
N LYS A 533 -11.45 23.89 -5.21
CA LYS A 533 -12.84 23.49 -4.95
C LYS A 533 -13.15 22.20 -5.71
N ALA A 534 -13.81 21.26 -5.06
CA ALA A 534 -14.31 20.07 -5.72
C ALA A 534 -15.53 20.42 -6.60
N THR A 535 -15.47 20.04 -7.86
CA THR A 535 -16.54 20.23 -8.85
C THR A 535 -17.28 18.92 -9.16
N ASP A 536 -16.84 17.82 -8.57
CA ASP A 536 -17.22 16.45 -8.90
C ASP A 536 -18.05 15.73 -7.82
N LEU A 537 -18.48 16.45 -6.79
CA LEU A 537 -19.22 15.87 -5.66
C LEU A 537 -20.53 15.17 -6.07
N GLU A 538 -21.20 15.66 -7.12
CA GLU A 538 -22.43 15.05 -7.63
C GLU A 538 -22.16 13.63 -8.19
N ARG A 539 -20.96 13.37 -8.73
CA ARG A 539 -20.55 12.04 -9.20
C ARG A 539 -20.49 11.06 -8.01
N TYR A 540 -19.86 11.47 -6.91
CA TYR A 540 -19.76 10.64 -5.70
C TYR A 540 -21.11 10.44 -5.02
N ARG A 541 -21.99 11.46 -4.98
CA ARG A 541 -23.37 11.32 -4.48
C ARG A 541 -24.20 10.35 -5.32
N PHE A 542 -24.03 10.38 -6.64
CA PHE A 542 -24.66 9.40 -7.53
C PHE A 542 -24.17 7.98 -7.25
N LEU A 543 -22.86 7.77 -7.13
CA LEU A 543 -22.29 6.47 -6.80
C LEU A 543 -22.71 6.00 -5.40
N ASP A 544 -22.84 6.92 -4.44
CA ASP A 544 -23.35 6.61 -3.10
C ASP A 544 -24.78 6.05 -3.16
N GLN A 545 -25.67 6.67 -3.91
CA GLN A 545 -27.02 6.16 -4.15
C GLN A 545 -27.04 4.81 -4.86
N LEU A 546 -26.10 4.60 -5.81
CA LEU A 546 -25.99 3.35 -6.56
C LEU A 546 -25.52 2.18 -5.68
N TYR A 547 -24.54 2.40 -4.80
CA TYR A 547 -23.93 1.35 -3.98
C TYR A 547 -24.58 1.15 -2.60
N SER A 548 -25.46 2.06 -2.16
CA SER A 548 -26.24 1.92 -0.93
C SER A 548 -27.49 1.03 -1.08
N LYS A 549 -27.78 0.63 -2.33
CA LYS A 549 -28.82 -0.37 -2.64
C LYS A 549 -28.16 -1.77 -2.59
#